data_fcb0e339ccea62ba2fdc24ca1a5acbbc
#
_entry.id   fcb0e339ccea62ba2fdc24ca1a5acbbc
#
_cell.length_a   1.000
_cell.length_b   1.000
_cell.length_c   1.000
_cell.angle_alpha   90.00
_cell.angle_beta   90.00
_cell.angle_gamma   90.00
#
_symmetry.space_group_name_H-M   'P 1'
#
loop_
_entity.id
_entity.type
_entity.pdbx_description
1 polymer ?
#
loop_
_entity_poly.entity_id
_entity_poly.type
_entity_poly.pdbx_seq_one_letter_code
_entity_poly.pdbx_strand_id
1 'polypeptide(L)'
;VVPHPRKFVWNAFDDTELLVSCFPGAKLILVEGDGTFSGEVSARLGPMRMQFSGDGLIIRDQSSWQGEVKGKGSDRGSNSRVTANMRYQLTEEGQGQETLIKVEVDYALTGSLAQVGRGPVLEEFVRQITKEFGATLDQKLQRSVVNEIDVRSTAAGQEELLFGSIFLKALCSIVRKGLARLFVK
;
A
#
# COMPACT_ATOMS: atom_id res chain seq x y z
N VAL A 1 13.32 5.72 -4.37
CA VAL A 1 12.44 6.19 -5.44
C VAL A 1 11.50 5.04 -5.81
N VAL A 2 10.23 5.35 -6.06
CA VAL A 2 9.23 4.41 -6.60
C VAL A 2 8.78 4.90 -7.97
N PRO A 3 8.59 4.01 -8.97
CA PRO A 3 8.29 4.39 -10.35
C PRO A 3 6.78 4.66 -10.55
N HIS A 4 6.26 5.59 -9.76
CA HIS A 4 4.85 6.01 -9.81
C HIS A 4 4.73 7.53 -9.56
N PRO A 5 3.74 8.21 -10.17
CA PRO A 5 3.48 9.62 -9.95
C PRO A 5 3.19 9.96 -8.49
N ARG A 6 3.65 11.11 -8.00
CA ARG A 6 3.52 11.54 -6.60
C ARG A 6 2.09 11.48 -6.07
N LYS A 7 1.12 11.93 -6.85
CA LYS A 7 -0.29 11.91 -6.44
C LYS A 7 -0.79 10.49 -6.22
N PHE A 8 -0.36 9.53 -7.05
CA PHE A 8 -0.74 8.13 -6.92
C PHE A 8 -0.14 7.51 -5.65
N VAL A 9 1.16 7.76 -5.40
CA VAL A 9 1.83 7.33 -4.16
C VAL A 9 1.19 7.99 -2.93
N TRP A 10 0.87 9.29 -3.00
CA TRP A 10 0.23 10.01 -1.91
C TRP A 10 -1.13 9.42 -1.54
N ASN A 11 -1.95 9.08 -2.52
CA ASN A 11 -3.25 8.45 -2.28
C ASN A 11 -3.09 7.07 -1.61
N ALA A 12 -2.07 6.30 -1.98
CA ALA A 12 -1.79 5.02 -1.32
C ALA A 12 -1.38 5.19 0.15
N PHE A 13 -0.82 6.34 0.51
CA PHE A 13 -0.50 6.68 1.89
C PHE A 13 -1.73 7.04 2.75
N ASP A 14 -2.95 7.16 2.16
CA ASP A 14 -4.22 7.23 2.89
C ASP A 14 -4.65 5.85 3.42
N ASP A 15 -4.21 4.78 2.78
CA ASP A 15 -4.53 3.43 3.19
C ASP A 15 -3.52 2.93 4.24
N THR A 16 -3.88 3.09 5.50
CA THR A 16 -3.04 2.65 6.63
C THR A 16 -2.80 1.14 6.63
N GLU A 17 -3.78 0.34 6.19
CA GLU A 17 -3.65 -1.12 6.11
C GLU A 17 -2.63 -1.51 5.04
N LEU A 18 -2.69 -0.87 3.87
CA LEU A 18 -1.70 -1.04 2.81
C LEU A 18 -0.30 -0.70 3.32
N LEU A 19 -0.13 0.47 3.96
CA LEU A 19 1.19 0.90 4.47
C LEU A 19 1.75 -0.06 5.51
N VAL A 20 0.94 -0.42 6.52
CA VAL A 20 1.38 -1.37 7.56
C VAL A 20 1.77 -2.71 6.95
N SER A 21 1.02 -3.17 5.94
CA SER A 21 1.33 -4.42 5.24
C SER A 21 2.61 -4.37 4.38
N CYS A 22 3.19 -3.19 4.17
CA CYS A 22 4.51 -3.04 3.54
C CYS A 22 5.67 -3.16 4.54
N PHE A 23 5.40 -3.03 5.84
CA PHE A 23 6.45 -3.20 6.86
C PHE A 23 6.59 -4.69 7.24
N PRO A 24 7.79 -5.26 7.12
CA PRO A 24 8.02 -6.66 7.47
C PRO A 24 7.73 -6.93 8.96
N GLY A 25 6.89 -7.93 9.22
CA GLY A 25 6.52 -8.32 10.58
C GLY A 25 5.50 -7.44 11.28
N ALA A 26 4.98 -6.39 10.61
CA ALA A 26 3.93 -5.54 11.16
C ALA A 26 2.55 -6.13 10.91
N LYS A 27 1.65 -5.92 11.87
CA LYS A 27 0.24 -6.29 11.83
C LYS A 27 -0.61 -5.17 12.42
N LEU A 28 -1.55 -4.68 11.65
CA LEU A 28 -2.55 -3.74 12.10
C LEU A 28 -3.62 -4.45 12.93
N ILE A 29 -4.02 -3.87 14.06
CA ILE A 29 -5.09 -4.38 14.92
C ILE A 29 -6.32 -3.50 14.80
N LEU A 30 -6.15 -2.18 14.87
CA LEU A 30 -7.23 -1.20 14.83
C LEU A 30 -6.77 0.08 14.14
N VAL A 31 -7.66 0.70 13.39
CA VAL A 31 -7.49 2.08 12.85
C VAL A 31 -8.74 2.88 13.22
N GLU A 32 -8.54 4.08 13.72
CA GLU A 32 -9.62 5.01 14.03
C GLU A 32 -9.64 6.18 13.02
N GLY A 33 -10.80 6.79 12.86
CA GLY A 33 -10.99 7.83 11.83
C GLY A 33 -10.21 9.14 12.07
N ASP A 34 -9.61 9.32 13.25
CA ASP A 34 -8.77 10.46 13.60
C ASP A 34 -7.27 10.25 13.26
N GLY A 35 -6.93 9.13 12.61
CA GLY A 35 -5.55 8.73 12.29
C GLY A 35 -4.85 7.94 13.39
N THR A 36 -5.51 7.67 14.50
CA THR A 36 -4.99 6.80 15.55
C THR A 36 -5.06 5.34 15.10
N PHE A 37 -4.03 4.58 15.39
CA PHE A 37 -4.00 3.15 15.10
C PHE A 37 -3.30 2.38 16.22
N SER A 38 -3.61 1.08 16.32
CA SER A 38 -2.88 0.14 17.15
C SER A 38 -2.40 -1.06 16.34
N GLY A 39 -1.28 -1.65 16.74
CA GLY A 39 -0.69 -2.73 15.99
C GLY A 39 0.38 -3.49 16.74
N GLU A 40 0.90 -4.52 16.08
CA GLU A 40 2.01 -5.33 16.54
C GLU A 40 3.12 -5.34 15.51
N VAL A 41 4.36 -5.41 15.97
CA VAL A 41 5.53 -5.59 15.11
C VAL A 41 6.39 -6.70 15.67
N SER A 42 6.61 -7.73 14.89
CA SER A 42 7.56 -8.81 15.20
C SER A 42 8.90 -8.51 14.53
N ALA A 43 9.95 -8.40 15.31
CA ALA A 43 11.28 -8.10 14.82
C ALA A 43 12.30 -9.12 15.34
N ARG A 44 13.36 -9.34 14.54
CA ARG A 44 14.50 -10.15 14.91
C ARG A 44 15.77 -9.31 14.76
N LEU A 45 16.48 -9.11 15.85
CA LEU A 45 17.75 -8.41 15.87
C LEU A 45 18.84 -9.36 16.40
N GLY A 46 19.59 -9.97 15.49
CA GLY A 46 20.52 -11.04 15.83
C GLY A 46 19.78 -12.25 16.46
N PRO A 47 20.20 -12.71 17.64
CA PRO A 47 19.55 -13.82 18.36
C PRO A 47 18.24 -13.40 19.06
N MET A 48 18.00 -12.10 19.22
CA MET A 48 16.82 -11.59 19.93
C MET A 48 15.58 -11.61 19.04
N ARG A 49 14.49 -12.17 19.56
CA ARG A 49 13.15 -12.07 18.96
C ARG A 49 12.32 -11.17 19.85
N MET A 50 11.68 -10.19 19.25
CA MET A 50 10.87 -9.21 19.95
C MET A 50 9.50 -9.10 19.29
N GLN A 51 8.48 -8.89 20.12
CA GLN A 51 7.13 -8.63 19.66
C GLN A 51 6.60 -7.38 20.36
N PHE A 52 6.64 -6.28 19.65
CA PHE A 52 6.14 -5.01 20.15
C PHE A 52 4.63 -4.93 19.89
N SER A 53 3.89 -4.53 20.92
CA SER A 53 2.50 -4.06 20.77
C SER A 53 2.47 -2.59 21.14
N GLY A 54 1.70 -1.80 20.39
CA GLY A 54 1.69 -0.37 20.60
C GLY A 54 0.65 0.39 19.80
N ASP A 55 0.70 1.71 19.99
CA ASP A 55 -0.23 2.66 19.38
C ASP A 55 0.55 3.71 18.59
N GLY A 56 -0.12 4.30 17.63
CA GLY A 56 0.43 5.39 16.84
C GLY A 56 -0.63 6.37 16.36
N LEU A 57 -0.15 7.49 15.82
CA LEU A 57 -0.95 8.54 15.21
C LEU A 57 -0.30 8.93 13.88
N ILE A 58 -1.11 8.98 12.83
CA ILE A 58 -0.72 9.47 11.51
C ILE A 58 -1.28 10.87 11.32
N ILE A 59 -0.41 11.82 10.99
CA ILE A 59 -0.76 13.20 10.65
C ILE A 59 -0.29 13.44 9.23
N ARG A 60 -1.13 14.06 8.38
CA ARG A 60 -0.83 14.28 6.97
C ARG A 60 -1.12 15.72 6.57
N ASP A 61 -0.24 16.27 5.75
CA ASP A 61 -0.41 17.56 5.10
C ASP A 61 -0.25 17.41 3.59
N GLN A 62 -1.38 17.37 2.89
CA GLN A 62 -1.42 17.25 1.45
C GLN A 62 -0.83 18.48 0.74
N SER A 63 -0.91 19.65 1.35
CA SER A 63 -0.42 20.89 0.73
C SER A 63 1.10 20.88 0.57
N SER A 64 1.80 20.26 1.49
CA SER A 64 3.27 20.11 1.49
C SER A 64 3.74 18.72 1.03
N TRP A 65 2.84 17.77 0.81
CA TRP A 65 3.15 16.36 0.53
C TRP A 65 3.99 15.72 1.63
N GLN A 66 3.69 16.06 2.86
CA GLN A 66 4.39 15.61 4.06
C GLN A 66 3.45 14.88 5.01
N GLY A 67 4.03 13.98 5.78
CA GLY A 67 3.32 13.37 6.89
C GLY A 67 4.24 13.00 8.04
N GLU A 68 3.62 12.79 9.18
CA GLU A 68 4.27 12.40 10.42
C GLU A 68 3.56 11.19 11.01
N VAL A 69 4.33 10.21 11.46
CA VAL A 69 3.82 9.04 12.18
C VAL A 69 4.49 9.00 13.55
N LYS A 70 3.71 9.21 14.59
CA LYS A 70 4.15 9.07 15.98
C LYS A 70 3.74 7.71 16.49
N GLY A 71 4.67 6.98 17.09
CA GLY A 71 4.39 5.65 17.61
C GLY A 71 5.11 5.37 18.93
N LYS A 72 4.48 4.54 19.73
CA LYS A 72 5.06 3.97 20.95
C LYS A 72 4.71 2.49 21.04
N GLY A 73 5.65 1.68 21.47
CA GLY A 73 5.43 0.25 21.59
C GLY A 73 6.26 -0.35 22.74
N SER A 74 5.82 -1.50 23.21
CA SER A 74 6.52 -2.24 24.25
C SER A 74 6.53 -3.74 23.93
N ASP A 75 7.65 -4.36 24.25
CA ASP A 75 7.80 -5.82 24.27
C ASP A 75 8.03 -6.28 25.72
N ARG A 76 7.10 -7.08 26.21
CA ARG A 76 7.15 -7.60 27.59
C ARG A 76 8.27 -8.64 27.75
N GLY A 77 8.55 -9.42 26.71
CA GLY A 77 9.54 -10.49 26.75
C GLY A 77 10.95 -10.01 26.98
N SER A 78 11.33 -8.91 26.32
CA SER A 78 12.65 -8.26 26.47
C SER A 78 12.63 -7.07 27.43
N ASN A 79 11.50 -6.73 28.03
CA ASN A 79 11.29 -5.52 28.83
C ASN A 79 11.77 -4.26 28.09
N SER A 80 11.55 -4.21 26.79
CA SER A 80 11.97 -3.11 25.91
C SER A 80 10.81 -2.19 25.57
N ARG A 81 11.10 -0.92 25.38
CA ARG A 81 10.15 0.07 24.86
C ARG A 81 10.78 0.85 23.72
N VAL A 82 9.96 1.23 22.78
CA VAL A 82 10.32 2.12 21.67
C VAL A 82 9.33 3.28 21.62
N THR A 83 9.83 4.47 21.39
CA THR A 83 9.06 5.63 20.95
C THR A 83 9.73 6.13 19.69
N ALA A 84 8.96 6.36 18.63
CA ALA A 84 9.46 6.82 17.36
C ALA A 84 8.58 7.94 16.80
N ASN A 85 9.24 8.90 16.15
CA ASN A 85 8.61 9.92 15.35
C ASN A 85 9.20 9.86 13.95
N MET A 86 8.43 9.43 12.98
CA MET A 86 8.82 9.34 11.59
C MET A 86 8.18 10.47 10.81
N ARG A 87 8.98 11.26 10.11
CA ARG A 87 8.52 12.25 9.14
C ARG A 87 8.83 11.77 7.73
N TYR A 88 7.91 11.96 6.81
CA TYR A 88 8.13 11.64 5.41
C TYR A 88 7.70 12.79 4.51
N GLN A 89 8.38 12.89 3.37
CA GLN A 89 8.06 13.84 2.31
C GLN A 89 8.12 13.13 0.96
N LEU A 90 7.13 13.42 0.10
CA LEU A 90 7.07 12.92 -1.25
C LEU A 90 7.45 14.03 -2.23
N THR A 91 8.48 13.78 -3.04
CA THR A 91 8.98 14.71 -4.06
C THR A 91 8.88 14.06 -5.44
N GLU A 92 8.44 14.84 -6.42
CA GLU A 92 8.41 14.38 -7.81
C GLU A 92 9.81 14.25 -8.37
N GLU A 93 10.07 13.16 -9.09
CA GLU A 93 11.26 12.91 -9.88
C GLU A 93 10.87 12.34 -11.26
N GLY A 94 11.84 12.14 -12.13
CA GLY A 94 11.63 11.49 -13.42
C GLY A 94 10.55 12.16 -14.28
N GLN A 95 10.53 13.50 -14.35
CA GLN A 95 9.51 14.28 -15.08
C GLN A 95 8.07 14.00 -14.59
N GLY A 96 7.91 13.76 -13.28
CA GLY A 96 6.63 13.50 -12.64
C GLY A 96 6.15 12.05 -12.72
N GLN A 97 6.94 11.14 -13.29
CA GLN A 97 6.61 9.72 -13.38
C GLN A 97 7.13 8.90 -12.20
N GLU A 98 8.01 9.49 -11.41
CA GLU A 98 8.63 8.84 -10.26
C GLU A 98 8.42 9.68 -8.99
N THR A 99 8.49 9.03 -7.84
CA THR A 99 8.39 9.68 -6.54
C THR A 99 9.57 9.28 -5.65
N LEU A 100 10.30 10.28 -5.19
CA LEU A 100 11.24 10.11 -4.08
C LEU A 100 10.48 10.21 -2.76
N ILE A 101 10.53 9.16 -1.96
CA ILE A 101 10.04 9.16 -0.58
C ILE A 101 11.23 9.37 0.34
N LYS A 102 11.33 10.59 0.90
CA LYS A 102 12.33 10.91 1.91
C LYS A 102 11.75 10.63 3.28
N VAL A 103 12.48 9.90 4.12
CA VAL A 103 12.05 9.53 5.48
C VAL A 103 13.12 9.92 6.48
N GLU A 104 12.68 10.53 7.59
CA GLU A 104 13.50 10.85 8.75
C GLU A 104 12.85 10.23 9.99
N VAL A 105 13.64 9.60 10.85
CA VAL A 105 13.12 8.91 12.05
C VAL A 105 13.93 9.33 13.27
N ASP A 106 13.24 9.94 14.23
CA ASP A 106 13.73 10.13 15.59
C ASP A 106 13.18 9.01 16.47
N TYR A 107 14.02 8.40 17.28
CA TYR A 107 13.58 7.30 18.13
C TYR A 107 14.28 7.31 19.49
N ALA A 108 13.59 6.75 20.49
CA ALA A 108 14.15 6.45 21.79
C ALA A 108 13.88 4.98 22.14
N LEU A 109 14.92 4.29 22.61
CA LEU A 109 14.89 2.88 22.98
C LEU A 109 15.23 2.74 24.48
N THR A 110 14.51 1.84 25.16
CA THR A 110 14.81 1.49 26.56
C THR A 110 14.79 -0.04 26.74
N GLY A 111 15.28 -0.50 27.89
CA GLY A 111 15.36 -1.94 28.19
C GLY A 111 16.48 -2.65 27.42
N SER A 112 16.31 -3.95 27.18
CA SER A 112 17.31 -4.78 26.50
C SER A 112 17.63 -4.32 25.08
N LEU A 113 16.64 -3.76 24.38
CA LEU A 113 16.82 -3.23 23.02
C LEU A 113 17.80 -2.05 22.99
N ALA A 114 17.84 -1.21 24.03
CA ALA A 114 18.75 -0.08 24.10
C ALA A 114 20.22 -0.50 24.18
N GLN A 115 20.51 -1.72 24.61
CA GLN A 115 21.89 -2.24 24.70
C GLN A 115 22.40 -2.70 23.32
N VAL A 116 21.55 -3.26 22.48
CA VAL A 116 21.90 -3.76 21.13
C VAL A 116 21.51 -2.79 20.01
N GLY A 117 20.61 -1.85 20.30
CA GLY A 117 20.12 -0.85 19.35
C GLY A 117 21.04 0.36 19.15
N ARG A 118 22.35 0.20 19.36
CA ARG A 118 23.35 1.25 19.13
C ARG A 118 24.35 0.80 18.05
N GLY A 119 24.66 1.75 17.15
CA GLY A 119 25.68 1.55 16.13
C GLY A 119 25.24 0.73 14.91
N PRO A 120 26.20 0.09 14.22
CA PRO A 120 26.02 -0.46 12.88
C PRO A 120 24.89 -1.49 12.73
N VAL A 121 24.56 -2.21 13.81
CA VAL A 121 23.49 -3.25 13.76
C VAL A 121 22.12 -2.62 13.57
N LEU A 122 21.84 -1.52 14.24
CA LEU A 122 20.57 -0.81 14.08
C LEU A 122 20.48 -0.09 12.73
N GLU A 123 21.58 0.52 12.29
CA GLU A 123 21.64 1.16 10.98
C GLU A 123 21.36 0.17 9.85
N GLU A 124 21.97 -1.01 9.90
CA GLU A 124 21.73 -2.09 8.94
C GLU A 124 20.27 -2.57 9.00
N PHE A 125 19.70 -2.74 10.18
CA PHE A 125 18.31 -3.12 10.37
C PHE A 125 17.35 -2.08 9.76
N VAL A 126 17.55 -0.80 10.01
CA VAL A 126 16.75 0.28 9.43
C VAL A 126 16.88 0.31 7.92
N ARG A 127 18.10 0.14 7.39
CA ARG A 127 18.35 0.08 5.95
C ARG A 127 17.60 -1.08 5.29
N GLN A 128 17.61 -2.25 5.92
CA GLN A 128 16.91 -3.43 5.42
C GLN A 128 15.39 -3.21 5.39
N ILE A 129 14.80 -2.73 6.48
CA ILE A 129 13.35 -2.43 6.56
C ILE A 129 12.95 -1.41 5.50
N THR A 130 13.73 -0.35 5.33
CA THR A 130 13.44 0.68 4.32
C THR A 130 13.46 0.12 2.91
N LYS A 131 14.41 -0.76 2.61
CA LYS A 131 14.50 -1.44 1.31
C LYS A 131 13.30 -2.36 1.07
N GLU A 132 12.95 -3.19 2.05
CA GLU A 132 11.83 -4.12 1.96
C GLU A 132 10.49 -3.40 1.85
N PHE A 133 10.31 -2.34 2.64
CA PHE A 133 9.14 -1.47 2.54
C PHE A 133 8.97 -0.90 1.13
N GLY A 134 10.02 -0.28 0.58
CA GLY A 134 9.97 0.32 -0.76
C GLY A 134 9.65 -0.71 -1.86
N ALA A 135 10.26 -1.89 -1.81
CA ALA A 135 9.99 -2.96 -2.77
C ALA A 135 8.56 -3.51 -2.66
N THR A 136 8.06 -3.69 -1.43
CA THR A 136 6.70 -4.18 -1.20
C THR A 136 5.66 -3.15 -1.60
N LEU A 137 5.91 -1.87 -1.31
CA LEU A 137 5.04 -0.77 -1.72
C LEU A 137 4.92 -0.71 -3.25
N ASP A 138 6.04 -0.71 -3.97
CA ASP A 138 6.06 -0.71 -5.43
C ASP A 138 5.26 -1.89 -6.00
N GLN A 139 5.49 -3.11 -5.50
CA GLN A 139 4.77 -4.30 -5.94
C GLN A 139 3.25 -4.20 -5.73
N LYS A 140 2.82 -3.62 -4.60
CA LYS A 140 1.40 -3.44 -4.31
C LYS A 140 0.76 -2.37 -5.19
N LEU A 141 1.46 -1.27 -5.42
CA LEU A 141 1.02 -0.20 -6.31
C LEU A 141 0.86 -0.69 -7.75
N GLN A 142 1.80 -1.49 -8.26
CA GLN A 142 1.70 -2.11 -9.58
C GLN A 142 0.47 -3.01 -9.71
N ARG A 143 0.17 -3.83 -8.70
CA ARG A 143 -1.03 -4.69 -8.69
C ARG A 143 -2.32 -3.89 -8.69
N SER A 144 -2.38 -2.77 -8.00
CA SER A 144 -3.55 -1.89 -7.98
C SER A 144 -3.83 -1.32 -9.37
N VAL A 145 -2.80 -0.91 -10.11
CA VAL A 145 -2.92 -0.42 -11.49
C VAL A 145 -3.46 -1.52 -12.42
N VAL A 146 -2.93 -2.74 -12.31
CA VAL A 146 -3.36 -3.88 -13.16
C VAL A 146 -4.83 -4.21 -12.88
N ASN A 147 -5.25 -4.28 -11.62
CA ASN A 147 -6.63 -4.57 -11.25
C ASN A 147 -7.61 -3.49 -11.77
N GLU A 148 -7.23 -2.21 -11.75
CA GLU A 148 -8.06 -1.14 -12.33
C GLU A 148 -8.21 -1.28 -13.86
N ILE A 149 -7.18 -1.72 -14.56
CA ILE A 149 -7.21 -1.94 -16.00
C ILE A 149 -8.10 -3.14 -16.33
N ASP A 150 -7.98 -4.25 -15.58
CA ASP A 150 -8.80 -5.44 -15.78
C ASP A 150 -10.28 -5.17 -15.53
N VAL A 151 -10.62 -4.42 -14.48
CA VAL A 151 -12.02 -4.03 -14.19
C VAL A 151 -12.58 -3.15 -15.31
N ARG A 152 -11.80 -2.20 -15.81
CA ARG A 152 -12.23 -1.34 -16.92
C ARG A 152 -12.36 -2.12 -18.25
N SER A 153 -11.46 -3.05 -18.53
CA SER A 153 -11.51 -3.90 -19.72
C SER A 153 -12.70 -4.86 -19.68
N THR A 154 -13.03 -5.40 -18.51
CA THR A 154 -14.18 -6.29 -18.31
C THR A 154 -15.51 -5.52 -18.45
N ALA A 155 -15.58 -4.29 -17.96
CA ALA A 155 -16.75 -3.43 -18.11
C ALA A 155 -16.97 -3.02 -19.59
N ALA A 156 -15.90 -2.63 -20.28
CA ALA A 156 -15.96 -2.31 -21.72
C ALA A 156 -16.32 -3.54 -22.58
N GLY A 157 -15.77 -4.72 -22.25
CA GLY A 157 -16.09 -5.97 -22.93
C GLY A 157 -17.52 -6.45 -22.71
N GLN A 158 -18.14 -6.16 -21.57
CA GLN A 158 -19.55 -6.48 -21.32
C GLN A 158 -20.50 -5.58 -22.11
N GLU A 159 -20.20 -4.31 -22.32
CA GLU A 159 -21.00 -3.44 -23.17
C GLU A 159 -20.92 -3.84 -24.66
N GLU A 160 -19.75 -4.17 -25.19
CA GLU A 160 -19.60 -4.64 -26.57
C GLU A 160 -20.32 -5.99 -26.81
N LEU A 161 -20.27 -6.92 -25.85
CA LEU A 161 -20.98 -8.20 -25.96
C LEU A 161 -22.50 -8.06 -25.92
N LEU A 162 -23.04 -7.09 -25.18
CA LEU A 162 -24.46 -6.78 -25.15
C LEU A 162 -24.95 -6.21 -26.50
N PHE A 163 -24.19 -5.29 -27.09
CA PHE A 163 -24.50 -4.75 -28.43
C PHE A 163 -24.36 -5.81 -29.53
N GLY A 164 -23.30 -6.63 -29.50
CA GLY A 164 -23.11 -7.72 -30.47
C GLY A 164 -24.22 -8.77 -30.43
N SER A 165 -24.72 -9.15 -29.25
CA SER A 165 -25.76 -10.15 -29.09
C SER A 165 -27.15 -9.65 -29.56
N ILE A 166 -27.42 -8.38 -29.38
CA ILE A 166 -28.68 -7.75 -29.89
C ILE A 166 -28.64 -7.65 -31.42
N PHE A 167 -27.47 -7.30 -32.00
CA PHE A 167 -27.28 -7.20 -33.44
C PHE A 167 -27.40 -8.56 -34.13
N LEU A 168 -26.82 -9.61 -33.54
CA LEU A 168 -26.91 -10.97 -34.08
C LEU A 168 -28.31 -11.54 -34.02
N LYS A 169 -29.10 -11.25 -32.95
CA LYS A 169 -30.51 -11.64 -32.85
C LYS A 169 -31.38 -10.90 -33.83
N ALA A 170 -31.11 -9.63 -34.10
CA ALA A 170 -31.82 -8.84 -35.11
C ALA A 170 -31.52 -9.35 -36.52
N LEU A 171 -30.30 -9.69 -36.86
CA LEU A 171 -29.89 -10.25 -38.16
C LEU A 171 -30.49 -11.62 -38.40
N CYS A 172 -30.52 -12.51 -37.39
CA CYS A 172 -31.18 -13.82 -37.46
C CYS A 172 -32.69 -13.71 -37.68
N SER A 173 -33.33 -12.71 -37.09
CA SER A 173 -34.77 -12.42 -37.27
C SER A 173 -35.09 -11.96 -38.68
N ILE A 174 -34.25 -11.17 -39.31
CA ILE A 174 -34.41 -10.66 -40.69
C ILE A 174 -34.20 -11.78 -41.69
N VAL A 175 -33.21 -12.64 -41.54
CA VAL A 175 -32.94 -13.80 -42.41
C VAL A 175 -34.06 -14.81 -42.31
N ARG A 176 -34.63 -15.06 -41.14
CA ARG A 176 -35.72 -16.00 -40.94
C ARG A 176 -37.06 -15.51 -41.55
N LYS A 177 -37.30 -14.18 -41.58
CA LYS A 177 -38.47 -13.58 -42.27
C LYS A 177 -38.27 -13.50 -43.78
N GLY A 178 -37.04 -13.37 -44.28
CA GLY A 178 -36.73 -13.40 -45.71
C GLY A 178 -36.93 -14.78 -46.36
N LEU A 179 -36.57 -15.84 -45.68
CA LEU A 179 -36.73 -17.22 -46.16
C LEU A 179 -38.16 -17.73 -46.15
N ALA A 180 -39.05 -17.19 -45.31
CA ALA A 180 -40.47 -17.56 -45.28
C ALA A 180 -41.28 -16.99 -46.48
N ARG A 181 -40.72 -16.05 -47.25
CA ARG A 181 -41.37 -15.49 -48.46
C ARG A 181 -40.95 -16.15 -49.77
N LEU A 182 -40.03 -17.10 -49.75
CA LEU A 182 -39.53 -17.80 -50.93
C LEU A 182 -40.10 -19.20 -51.14
N PHE A 183 -41.02 -19.67 -50.27
CA PHE A 183 -41.63 -20.99 -50.35
C PHE A 183 -43.15 -20.93 -50.35
N VAL A 184 -43.79 -19.97 -51.08
CA VAL A 184 -45.18 -20.00 -51.44
C VAL A 184 -45.31 -19.71 -52.94
N LYS A 185 -45.13 -20.73 -53.71
CA LYS A 185 -45.82 -20.97 -55.01
C LYS A 185 -45.67 -22.42 -55.39
#